data_9e9b1201ae912bc87f5ad50bdc371fa0
#
_entry.id   9e9b1201ae912bc87f5ad50bdc371fa0
#
_cell.length_a   1.000
_cell.length_b   1.000
_cell.length_c   1.000
_cell.angle_alpha   90.00
_cell.angle_beta   90.00
_cell.angle_gamma   90.00
#
_symmetry.space_group_name_H-M   'P 1'
#
loop_
_entity.id
_entity.type
_entity.pdbx_description
1 polymer ?
#
loop_
_entity_poly.entity_id
_entity_poly.type
_entity_poly.pdbx_seq_one_letter_code
_entity_poly.pdbx_strand_id
1 'polypeptide(L)' 'MKYTFPQFNVEIIDPTIEIDLNTIQDKAINKLLSIAVLLSTDTAQFGVMAEDMPYTDTWEDDDIPAMVNNWLKQYES' A
#
# COMPACT_ATOMS: atom_id res chain seq x y z
N MET A 1 12.48 -7.11 6.99
CA MET A 1 11.65 -5.97 7.43
C MET A 1 10.29 -6.48 7.89
N LYS A 2 9.80 -5.97 8.99
CA LYS A 2 8.53 -6.40 9.58
C LYS A 2 7.51 -5.27 9.48
N TYR A 3 6.27 -5.63 9.11
CA TYR A 3 5.15 -4.71 9.10
C TYR A 3 4.11 -5.15 10.11
N THR A 4 3.61 -4.21 10.90
CA THR A 4 2.59 -4.46 11.90
C THR A 4 1.38 -3.57 11.61
N PHE A 5 0.22 -4.21 11.48
CA PHE A 5 -1.06 -3.55 11.23
C PHE A 5 -1.94 -3.72 12.46
N PRO A 6 -1.82 -2.84 13.45
CA PRO A 6 -2.52 -3.03 14.73
C PRO A 6 -4.04 -3.01 14.59
N GLN A 7 -4.58 -2.26 13.62
CA GLN A 7 -6.01 -2.21 13.36
C GLN A 7 -6.60 -3.55 12.93
N PHE A 8 -5.76 -4.46 12.42
CA PHE A 8 -6.17 -5.80 11.98
C PHE A 8 -5.54 -6.91 12.83
N ASN A 9 -4.71 -6.54 13.80
CA ASN A 9 -3.94 -7.48 14.61
C ASN A 9 -3.09 -8.43 13.74
N VAL A 10 -2.43 -7.87 12.73
CA VAL A 10 -1.59 -8.61 11.78
C VAL A 10 -0.16 -8.13 11.85
N GLU A 11 0.77 -9.10 11.86
CA GLU A 11 2.20 -8.88 11.75
C GLU A 11 2.73 -9.75 10.63
N ILE A 12 3.51 -9.18 9.71
CA ILE A 12 4.05 -9.93 8.58
C ILE A 12 5.52 -9.55 8.38
N ILE A 13 6.37 -10.58 8.20
CA ILE A 13 7.82 -10.43 8.14
C ILE A 13 8.31 -10.69 6.72
N ASP A 14 9.09 -9.74 6.20
CA ASP A 14 9.72 -9.81 4.88
C ASP A 14 8.77 -10.24 3.75
N PRO A 15 7.60 -9.60 3.62
CA PRO A 15 6.65 -10.01 2.60
C PRO A 15 7.11 -9.61 1.20
N THR A 16 6.64 -10.38 0.20
CA THR A 16 6.57 -9.89 -1.18
C THR A 16 5.38 -8.95 -1.28
N ILE A 17 5.58 -7.80 -1.92
CA ILE A 17 4.55 -6.78 -2.04
C ILE A 17 4.06 -6.74 -3.49
N GLU A 18 2.78 -6.98 -3.69
CA GLU A 18 2.12 -6.87 -4.98
C GLU A 18 1.09 -5.75 -4.94
N ILE A 19 1.06 -4.96 -6.01
CA ILE A 19 0.16 -3.82 -6.14
C ILE A 19 -0.81 -4.12 -7.27
N ASP A 20 -2.11 -4.07 -6.99
CA ASP A 20 -3.14 -4.32 -8.01
C ASP A 20 -3.58 -3.00 -8.63
N LEU A 21 -3.01 -2.69 -9.81
CA LEU A 21 -3.31 -1.46 -10.53
C LEU A 21 -4.77 -1.35 -10.97
N ASN A 22 -5.50 -2.46 -11.03
CA ASN A 22 -6.92 -2.45 -11.41
C ASN A 22 -7.82 -1.93 -10.29
N THR A 23 -7.30 -1.75 -9.10
CA THR A 23 -8.07 -1.29 -7.93
C THR A 23 -7.89 0.20 -7.63
N ILE A 24 -7.20 0.94 -8.49
CA ILE A 24 -6.92 2.35 -8.27
C ILE A 24 -8.21 3.15 -8.10
N GLN A 25 -8.25 3.95 -7.05
CA GLN A 25 -9.29 4.93 -6.80
C GLN A 25 -8.63 6.30 -6.66
N ASP A 26 -8.87 7.17 -7.62
CA ASP A 26 -8.29 8.51 -7.65
C ASP A 26 -9.31 9.54 -7.17
N LYS A 27 -9.11 10.08 -5.99
CA LYS A 27 -9.90 11.18 -5.45
C LYS A 27 -9.26 12.49 -5.88
N ALA A 28 -9.40 12.81 -7.17
CA ALA A 28 -8.66 13.87 -7.83
C ALA A 28 -8.88 15.27 -7.21
N ILE A 29 -10.09 15.52 -6.68
CA ILE A 29 -10.39 16.80 -6.03
C ILE A 29 -9.47 17.07 -4.85
N ASN A 30 -9.16 16.03 -4.07
CA ASN A 30 -8.30 16.13 -2.90
C ASN A 30 -6.88 15.67 -3.16
N LYS A 31 -6.58 15.21 -4.38
CA LYS A 31 -5.30 14.64 -4.79
C LYS A 31 -4.87 13.50 -3.88
N LEU A 32 -5.77 12.56 -3.68
CA LEU A 32 -5.56 11.36 -2.89
C LEU A 32 -5.79 10.12 -3.75
N LEU A 33 -4.91 9.14 -3.62
CA LEU A 33 -4.96 7.90 -4.38
C LEU A 33 -5.05 6.72 -3.43
N SER A 34 -5.93 5.78 -3.74
CA SER A 34 -6.05 4.52 -2.98
C SER A 34 -5.86 3.34 -3.91
N ILE A 35 -5.21 2.29 -3.42
CA ILE A 35 -4.94 1.09 -4.20
C ILE A 35 -4.82 -0.13 -3.30
N ALA A 36 -5.26 -1.28 -3.79
CA ALA A 36 -5.12 -2.53 -3.05
C ALA A 36 -3.69 -3.07 -3.14
N VAL A 37 -3.17 -3.53 -2.02
CA VAL A 37 -1.82 -4.07 -1.88
C VAL A 37 -1.92 -5.45 -1.25
N LEU A 38 -1.20 -6.41 -1.79
CA LEU A 38 -1.09 -7.75 -1.23
C LEU A 38 0.32 -7.97 -0.69
N LEU A 39 0.40 -8.30 0.60
CA LEU A 39 1.65 -8.69 1.25
C LEU A 39 1.62 -10.19 1.47
N SER A 40 2.61 -10.91 0.94
CA SER A 40 2.60 -12.36 1.02
C SER A 40 3.94 -12.92 1.45
N THR A 41 3.88 -14.02 2.19
CA THR A 41 5.01 -14.85 2.56
C THR A 41 4.73 -16.28 2.13
N ASP A 42 5.64 -17.21 2.41
CA ASP A 42 5.45 -18.64 2.10
C ASP A 42 4.22 -19.24 2.80
N THR A 43 3.81 -18.65 3.92
CA THR A 43 2.77 -19.24 4.77
C THR A 43 1.53 -18.36 4.95
N ALA A 44 1.58 -17.09 4.51
CA ALA A 44 0.50 -16.15 4.77
C ALA A 44 0.34 -15.14 3.65
N GLN A 45 -0.90 -14.67 3.47
CA GLN A 45 -1.21 -13.56 2.57
C GLN A 45 -2.10 -12.56 3.31
N PHE A 46 -1.82 -11.28 3.11
CA PHE A 46 -2.59 -10.22 3.71
C PHE A 46 -2.84 -9.11 2.68
N GLY A 47 -4.11 -8.90 2.37
CA GLY A 47 -4.54 -7.82 1.48
C GLY A 47 -4.96 -6.61 2.28
N VAL A 48 -4.48 -5.44 1.90
CA VAL A 48 -4.80 -4.19 2.57
C VAL A 48 -4.96 -3.08 1.53
N MET A 49 -5.84 -2.12 1.83
CA MET A 49 -6.00 -0.95 0.98
C MET A 49 -5.04 0.15 1.47
N ALA A 50 -4.13 0.58 0.58
CA ALA A 50 -3.33 1.76 0.82
C ALA A 50 -4.22 2.97 0.50
N GLU A 51 -4.85 3.52 1.54
CA GLU A 51 -5.86 4.57 1.39
C GLU A 51 -5.27 5.97 1.49
N ASP A 52 -5.82 6.86 0.65
CA ASP A 52 -5.61 8.31 0.76
C ASP A 52 -4.13 8.71 0.72
N MET A 53 -3.39 8.09 -0.19
CA MET A 53 -2.00 8.47 -0.44
C MET A 53 -1.98 9.81 -1.20
N PRO A 54 -1.34 10.85 -0.66
CA PRO A 54 -1.33 12.15 -1.33
C PRO A 54 -0.38 12.19 -2.52
N TYR A 55 -0.76 12.94 -3.55
CA TYR A 55 0.12 13.30 -4.65
C TYR A 55 -0.01 14.80 -4.94
N THR A 56 0.99 15.39 -5.62
CA THR A 56 1.05 16.86 -5.75
C THR A 56 0.35 17.39 -7.01
N ASP A 57 0.73 16.92 -8.19
CA ASP A 57 0.17 17.42 -9.45
C ASP A 57 -0.60 16.33 -10.18
N THR A 58 0.10 15.30 -10.57
CA THR A 58 -0.44 14.16 -11.29
C THR A 58 0.34 12.92 -10.88
N TRP A 59 -0.12 11.76 -11.32
CA TRP A 59 0.58 10.50 -11.09
C TRP A 59 0.51 9.66 -12.35
N GLU A 60 1.50 8.78 -12.49
CA GLU A 60 1.54 7.75 -13.53
C GLU A 60 1.72 6.40 -12.86
N ASP A 61 1.51 5.32 -13.60
CA ASP A 61 1.63 3.96 -13.06
C ASP A 61 3.00 3.74 -12.41
N ASP A 62 4.06 4.32 -12.98
CA ASP A 62 5.42 4.18 -12.47
C ASP A 62 5.63 4.87 -11.12
N ASP A 63 4.77 5.80 -10.73
CA ASP A 63 4.87 6.51 -9.45
C ASP A 63 4.30 5.68 -8.29
N ILE A 64 3.44 4.73 -8.59
CA ILE A 64 2.67 4.03 -7.56
C ILE A 64 3.55 3.18 -6.64
N PRO A 65 4.54 2.42 -7.11
CA PRO A 65 5.39 1.65 -6.19
C PRO A 65 6.05 2.51 -5.12
N ALA A 66 6.54 3.70 -5.49
CA ALA A 66 7.15 4.62 -4.52
C ALA A 66 6.13 5.16 -3.52
N MET A 67 4.92 5.47 -3.98
CA MET A 67 3.82 5.93 -3.11
C MET A 67 3.44 4.84 -2.10
N VAL A 68 3.30 3.60 -2.56
CA VAL A 68 2.95 2.48 -1.69
C VAL A 68 4.06 2.20 -0.68
N ASN A 69 5.32 2.21 -1.11
CA ASN A 69 6.45 2.01 -0.20
C ASN A 69 6.50 3.09 0.87
N ASN A 70 6.22 4.33 0.51
CA ASN A 70 6.16 5.43 1.46
C ASN A 70 5.00 5.25 2.46
N TRP A 71 3.85 4.81 1.97
CA TRP A 71 2.68 4.53 2.82
C TRP A 71 2.99 3.40 3.81
N LEU A 72 3.67 2.34 3.36
CA LEU A 72 4.01 1.19 4.20
C LEU A 72 4.99 1.55 5.33
N LYS A 73 5.77 2.60 5.20
CA LYS A 73 6.76 3.00 6.23
C LYS A 73 6.12 3.24 7.59
N GLN A 74 4.88 3.71 7.63
CA GLN A 74 4.17 3.93 8.90
C GLN A 74 3.90 2.63 9.66
N TYR A 75 3.96 1.49 8.97
CA TYR A 75 3.71 0.18 9.55
C TYR A 75 4.98 -0.63 9.80
N GLU A 76 6.14 -0.10 9.43
CA GLU A 76 7.41 -0.77 9.70
C GLU A 76 7.71 -0.81 11.20
N SER A 77 8.20 -1.97 11.63
CA SER A 77 8.55 -2.21 13.04
C SER A 77 10.02 -2.57 13.18
#